data_23973a4bc8443a95d435a1d054f367e3
#
_entry.id   23973a4bc8443a95d435a1d054f367e3
#
_cell.length_a   1.000
_cell.length_b   1.000
_cell.length_c   1.000
_cell.angle_alpha   90.00
_cell.angle_beta   90.00
_cell.angle_gamma   90.00
#
_symmetry.space_group_name_H-M   'P 1'
#
loop_
_entity.id
_entity.type
_entity.pdbx_description
1 polymer ?
#
loop_
_entity_poly.entity_id
_entity_poly.type
_entity_poly.pdbx_seq_one_letter_code
_entity_poly.pdbx_strand_id
1 'polypeptide(L)'
;MKKYPQAIPKLVLIKNYLSDHLHREVQIRELEEISGLSKNYILTLFRRHVGMSPMQYLSWLRVNKAKELAIQSKLSIGEIACLVGYSDVHTFGRMFKKKTGQSLSQFCANLIYS
;
A
#
# COMPACT_ATOMS: atom_id res chain seq x y z
N MET A 1 -25.75 0.22 17.03
CA MET A 1 -26.32 -0.78 16.14
C MET A 1 -25.26 -1.67 15.52
N LYS A 2 -25.41 -2.95 15.65
CA LYS A 2 -24.39 -3.90 15.24
C LYS A 2 -24.81 -4.72 14.03
N LYS A 3 -24.93 -4.07 12.89
CA LYS A 3 -25.28 -4.77 11.65
C LYS A 3 -24.20 -5.75 11.23
N TYR A 4 -22.95 -5.38 11.48
CA TYR A 4 -21.80 -6.15 11.00
C TYR A 4 -20.83 -6.34 12.16
N PRO A 5 -21.11 -7.25 13.09
CA PRO A 5 -20.26 -7.42 14.26
C PRO A 5 -18.84 -7.84 13.94
N GLN A 6 -18.60 -8.38 12.72
CA GLN A 6 -17.28 -8.79 12.29
C GLN A 6 -16.61 -7.79 11.37
N ALA A 7 -17.14 -6.55 11.31
CA ALA A 7 -16.60 -5.54 10.40
C ALA A 7 -15.13 -5.23 10.68
N ILE A 8 -14.79 -5.00 11.95
CA ILE A 8 -13.40 -4.65 12.30
C ILE A 8 -12.44 -5.83 12.08
N PRO A 9 -12.76 -7.06 12.52
CA PRO A 9 -11.91 -8.21 12.18
C PRO A 9 -11.72 -8.40 10.68
N LYS A 10 -12.77 -8.17 9.89
CA LYS A 10 -12.67 -8.30 8.43
C LYS A 10 -11.84 -7.19 7.83
N LEU A 11 -11.91 -5.99 8.38
CA LEU A 11 -11.06 -4.89 7.96
C LEU A 11 -9.58 -5.23 8.19
N VAL A 12 -9.26 -5.78 9.35
CA VAL A 12 -7.91 -6.22 9.67
C VAL A 12 -7.46 -7.31 8.71
N LEU A 13 -8.34 -8.25 8.40
CA LEU A 13 -8.05 -9.31 7.44
C LEU A 13 -7.67 -8.73 6.07
N ILE A 14 -8.44 -7.76 5.59
CA ILE A 14 -8.16 -7.12 4.30
C ILE A 14 -6.82 -6.36 4.34
N LYS A 15 -6.58 -5.62 5.41
CA LYS A 15 -5.32 -4.87 5.56
C LYS A 15 -4.12 -5.81 5.53
N ASN A 16 -4.20 -6.93 6.23
CA ASN A 16 -3.14 -7.93 6.24
C ASN A 16 -2.95 -8.56 4.86
N TYR A 17 -4.04 -8.84 4.17
CA TYR A 17 -3.98 -9.39 2.83
C TYR A 17 -3.24 -8.42 1.89
N LEU A 18 -3.58 -7.15 1.94
CA LEU A 18 -2.93 -6.13 1.12
C LEU A 18 -1.44 -6.03 1.44
N SER A 19 -1.09 -6.07 2.72
CA SER A 19 0.31 -6.04 3.14
C SER A 19 1.08 -7.25 2.63
N ASP A 20 0.47 -8.44 2.69
CA ASP A 20 1.12 -9.67 2.25
C ASP A 20 1.27 -9.74 0.74
N HIS A 21 0.46 -9.01 -0.02
CA HIS A 21 0.43 -9.07 -1.48
C HIS A 21 0.80 -7.76 -2.16
N LEU A 22 1.45 -6.84 -1.44
CA LEU A 22 1.79 -5.54 -2.01
C LEU A 22 2.76 -5.64 -3.20
N HIS A 23 3.45 -6.76 -3.34
CA HIS A 23 4.44 -6.99 -4.38
C HIS A 23 3.83 -7.31 -5.75
N ARG A 24 2.52 -7.38 -5.85
CA ARG A 24 1.82 -7.66 -7.09
C ARG A 24 0.54 -6.84 -7.20
N GLU A 25 -0.08 -6.88 -8.38
CA GLU A 25 -1.38 -6.25 -8.56
C GLU A 25 -2.43 -6.98 -7.72
N VAL A 26 -3.29 -6.22 -7.05
CA VAL A 26 -4.39 -6.76 -6.25
C VAL A 26 -5.68 -6.11 -6.73
N GLN A 27 -6.69 -6.92 -7.01
CA GLN A 27 -7.98 -6.44 -7.46
C GLN A 27 -8.98 -6.47 -6.32
N ILE A 28 -9.94 -5.54 -6.36
CA ILE A 28 -10.96 -5.43 -5.32
C ILE A 28 -11.74 -6.74 -5.16
N ARG A 29 -11.89 -7.50 -6.26
CA ARG A 29 -12.60 -8.77 -6.23
C ARG A 29 -11.93 -9.76 -5.27
N GLU A 30 -10.61 -9.73 -5.18
CA GLU A 30 -9.89 -10.59 -4.24
C GLU A 30 -10.29 -10.26 -2.80
N LEU A 31 -10.46 -8.96 -2.51
CA LEU A 31 -10.85 -8.51 -1.18
C LEU A 31 -12.28 -8.93 -0.85
N GLU A 32 -13.16 -8.93 -1.84
CA GLU A 32 -14.52 -9.42 -1.66
C GLU A 32 -14.50 -10.92 -1.33
N GLU A 33 -13.68 -11.68 -2.03
CA GLU A 33 -13.60 -13.13 -1.84
C GLU A 33 -13.10 -13.51 -0.45
N ILE A 34 -12.04 -12.87 0.01
CA ILE A 34 -11.47 -13.22 1.31
C ILE A 34 -12.30 -12.74 2.49
N SER A 35 -13.04 -11.66 2.31
CA SER A 35 -13.79 -11.05 3.42
C SER A 35 -15.27 -11.45 3.42
N GLY A 36 -15.80 -11.81 2.27
CA GLY A 36 -17.25 -12.05 2.15
C GLY A 36 -18.05 -10.76 2.13
N LEU A 37 -17.40 -9.60 2.04
CA LEU A 37 -18.06 -8.31 2.01
C LEU A 37 -18.17 -7.80 0.58
N SER A 38 -19.21 -7.00 0.31
CA SER A 38 -19.35 -6.36 -0.99
C SER A 38 -18.31 -5.27 -1.18
N LYS A 39 -18.00 -4.97 -2.44
CA LYS A 39 -17.09 -3.88 -2.79
C LYS A 39 -17.49 -2.58 -2.11
N ASN A 40 -18.78 -2.22 -2.18
CA ASN A 40 -19.25 -0.95 -1.63
C ASN A 40 -19.06 -0.89 -0.13
N TYR A 41 -19.30 -2.00 0.55
CA TYR A 41 -19.12 -2.04 1.99
C TYR A 41 -17.64 -1.95 2.38
N ILE A 42 -16.77 -2.62 1.62
CA ILE A 42 -15.32 -2.53 1.83
C ILE A 42 -14.86 -1.08 1.70
N LEU A 43 -15.31 -0.39 0.65
CA LEU A 43 -14.96 1.01 0.44
C LEU A 43 -15.43 1.89 1.61
N THR A 44 -16.64 1.64 2.09
CA THR A 44 -17.19 2.39 3.23
C THR A 44 -16.38 2.15 4.49
N LEU A 45 -16.02 0.89 4.77
CA LEU A 45 -15.22 0.55 5.93
C LEU A 45 -13.85 1.25 5.89
N PHE A 46 -13.20 1.21 4.73
CA PHE A 46 -11.87 1.82 4.62
C PHE A 46 -11.94 3.32 4.81
N ARG A 47 -12.91 3.99 4.19
CA ARG A 47 -13.05 5.44 4.35
C ARG A 47 -13.35 5.82 5.80
N ARG A 48 -14.19 5.05 6.48
CA ARG A 48 -14.58 5.35 7.85
C ARG A 48 -13.44 5.12 8.84
N HIS A 49 -12.73 4.01 8.72
CA HIS A 49 -11.76 3.60 9.74
C HIS A 49 -10.30 3.85 9.35
N VAL A 50 -10.01 3.96 8.07
CA VAL A 50 -8.64 4.14 7.59
C VAL A 50 -8.45 5.52 6.96
N GLY A 51 -9.53 6.14 6.47
CA GLY A 51 -9.47 7.46 5.88
C GLY A 51 -9.10 7.47 4.41
N MET A 52 -9.04 6.31 3.77
CA MET A 52 -8.70 6.20 2.36
C MET A 52 -9.30 4.92 1.79
N SER A 53 -9.29 4.79 0.46
CA SER A 53 -9.76 3.56 -0.18
C SER A 53 -8.75 2.43 0.01
N PRO A 54 -9.16 1.17 -0.22
CA PRO A 54 -8.22 0.04 -0.14
C PRO A 54 -7.04 0.19 -1.09
N MET A 55 -7.26 0.69 -2.30
CA MET A 55 -6.18 0.84 -3.28
C MET A 55 -5.24 1.98 -2.91
N GLN A 56 -5.76 3.05 -2.31
CA GLN A 56 -4.92 4.11 -1.77
C GLN A 56 -4.10 3.59 -0.59
N TYR A 57 -4.69 2.74 0.24
CA TYR A 57 -3.99 2.11 1.34
C TYR A 57 -2.87 1.21 0.82
N LEU A 58 -3.13 0.47 -0.26
CA LEU A 58 -2.11 -0.37 -0.89
C LEU A 58 -0.93 0.49 -1.39
N SER A 59 -1.22 1.63 -2.01
CA SER A 59 -0.16 2.55 -2.44
C SER A 59 0.65 3.07 -1.25
N TRP A 60 -0.02 3.37 -0.17
CA TRP A 60 0.63 3.81 1.06
C TRP A 60 1.55 2.72 1.62
N LEU A 61 1.10 1.46 1.62
CA LEU A 61 1.93 0.33 2.03
C LEU A 61 3.17 0.20 1.16
N ARG A 62 3.01 0.36 -0.16
CA ARG A 62 4.12 0.27 -1.10
C ARG A 62 5.16 1.38 -0.88
N VAL A 63 4.67 2.59 -0.64
CA VAL A 63 5.57 3.72 -0.33
C VAL A 63 6.38 3.43 0.93
N ASN A 64 5.72 2.98 1.99
CA ASN A 64 6.41 2.70 3.24
C ASN A 64 7.39 1.55 3.11
N LYS A 65 7.03 0.51 2.36
CA LYS A 65 7.94 -0.61 2.12
C LYS A 65 9.16 -0.17 1.31
N ALA A 66 8.94 0.70 0.32
CA ALA A 66 10.05 1.23 -0.48
C ALA A 66 11.02 2.04 0.40
N LYS A 67 10.50 2.87 1.29
CA LYS A 67 11.32 3.62 2.23
C LYS A 67 12.14 2.68 3.12
N GLU A 68 11.48 1.66 3.66
CA GLU A 68 12.12 0.68 4.51
C GLU A 68 13.25 -0.04 3.79
N LEU A 69 12.99 -0.50 2.55
CA LEU A 69 14.01 -1.18 1.75
C LEU A 69 15.17 -0.25 1.41
N ALA A 70 14.89 1.00 1.13
CA ALA A 70 15.93 1.97 0.80
C ALA A 70 16.85 2.25 1.99
N ILE A 71 16.30 2.23 3.19
CA ILE A 71 17.07 2.46 4.42
C ILE A 71 17.86 1.22 4.83
N GLN A 72 17.24 0.05 4.74
CA GLN A 72 17.76 -1.18 5.33
C GLN A 72 18.54 -2.06 4.37
N SER A 73 18.54 -1.74 3.08
CA SER A 73 19.20 -2.60 2.09
C SER A 73 20.04 -1.78 1.13
N LYS A 74 20.82 -2.48 0.31
CA LYS A 74 21.62 -1.86 -0.75
C LYS A 74 21.01 -2.07 -2.12
N LEU A 75 19.71 -2.32 -2.16
CA LEU A 75 19.02 -2.56 -3.42
C LEU A 75 18.96 -1.29 -4.25
N SER A 76 19.00 -1.45 -5.57
CA SER A 76 18.83 -0.32 -6.49
C SER A 76 17.36 0.13 -6.47
N ILE A 77 17.13 1.34 -6.97
CA ILE A 77 15.75 1.85 -7.08
C ILE A 77 14.89 0.94 -7.96
N GLY A 78 15.47 0.41 -9.04
CA GLY A 78 14.76 -0.53 -9.90
C GLY A 78 14.37 -1.81 -9.18
N GLU A 79 15.28 -2.35 -8.37
CA GLU A 79 14.98 -3.54 -7.58
C GLU A 79 13.89 -3.27 -6.55
N ILE A 80 13.97 -2.12 -5.88
CA ILE A 80 12.95 -1.73 -4.90
C ILE A 80 11.59 -1.59 -5.58
N ALA A 81 11.55 -0.93 -6.74
CA ALA A 81 10.30 -0.75 -7.49
C ALA A 81 9.66 -2.11 -7.78
N CYS A 82 10.45 -3.07 -8.23
CA CYS A 82 9.98 -4.41 -8.53
C CYS A 82 9.41 -5.09 -7.29
N LEU A 83 10.15 -5.02 -6.18
CA LEU A 83 9.73 -5.67 -4.94
C LEU A 83 8.44 -5.10 -4.35
N VAL A 84 8.15 -3.83 -4.62
CA VAL A 84 6.91 -3.23 -4.13
C VAL A 84 5.79 -3.22 -5.18
N GLY A 85 5.94 -4.05 -6.21
CA GLY A 85 4.84 -4.32 -7.12
C GLY A 85 4.79 -3.51 -8.41
N TYR A 86 5.88 -2.84 -8.78
CA TYR A 86 5.94 -2.05 -10.01
C TYR A 86 6.92 -2.69 -10.99
N SER A 87 6.44 -2.94 -12.20
CA SER A 87 7.30 -3.50 -13.26
C SER A 87 8.15 -2.44 -13.94
N ASP A 88 7.79 -1.16 -13.76
CA ASP A 88 8.45 -0.04 -14.42
C ASP A 88 8.92 0.97 -13.36
N VAL A 89 10.23 1.23 -13.34
CA VAL A 89 10.81 2.14 -12.36
C VAL A 89 10.31 3.58 -12.53
N HIS A 90 9.96 3.97 -13.75
CA HIS A 90 9.44 5.32 -13.98
C HIS A 90 8.05 5.51 -13.39
N THR A 91 7.19 4.51 -13.54
CA THR A 91 5.86 4.52 -12.94
C THR A 91 5.97 4.57 -11.42
N PHE A 92 6.87 3.74 -10.87
CA PHE A 92 7.13 3.77 -9.43
C PHE A 92 7.60 5.15 -8.98
N GLY A 93 8.56 5.73 -9.70
CA GLY A 93 9.13 7.03 -9.35
C GLY A 93 8.07 8.13 -9.32
N ARG A 94 7.20 8.15 -10.33
CA ARG A 94 6.11 9.12 -10.36
C ARG A 94 5.15 8.94 -9.19
N MET A 95 4.80 7.69 -8.90
CA MET A 95 3.91 7.38 -7.77
C MET A 95 4.55 7.83 -6.46
N PHE A 96 5.80 7.46 -6.24
CA PHE A 96 6.49 7.79 -5.00
C PHE A 96 6.58 9.30 -4.80
N LYS A 97 6.96 10.03 -5.83
CA LYS A 97 7.07 11.49 -5.76
C LYS A 97 5.71 12.14 -5.53
N LYS A 98 4.66 11.62 -6.18
CA LYS A 98 3.32 12.15 -6.00
C LYS A 98 2.83 11.95 -4.56
N LYS A 99 3.15 10.81 -3.96
CA LYS A 99 2.67 10.48 -2.62
C LYS A 99 3.49 11.11 -1.51
N THR A 100 4.79 11.33 -1.74
CA THR A 100 5.70 11.81 -0.68
C THR A 100 6.21 13.22 -0.91
N GLY A 101 6.10 13.73 -2.13
CA GLY A 101 6.63 15.05 -2.47
C GLY A 101 8.08 15.05 -2.90
N GLN A 102 8.76 13.91 -2.88
CA GLN A 102 10.16 13.82 -3.28
C GLN A 102 10.45 12.46 -3.90
N SER A 103 11.54 12.38 -4.66
CA SER A 103 11.98 11.10 -5.22
C SER A 103 12.55 10.23 -4.11
N LEU A 104 12.66 8.91 -4.38
CA LEU A 104 13.27 8.01 -3.41
C LEU A 104 14.73 8.39 -3.16
N SER A 105 15.45 8.81 -4.20
CA SER A 105 16.84 9.28 -4.05
C SER A 105 16.92 10.50 -3.13
N GLN A 106 16.02 11.45 -3.29
CA GLN A 106 15.95 12.62 -2.42
C GLN A 106 15.62 12.24 -0.98
N PHE A 107 14.70 11.30 -0.82
CA PHE A 107 14.35 10.80 0.51
C PHE A 107 15.58 10.25 1.22
N CYS A 108 16.36 9.41 0.52
CA CYS A 108 17.57 8.83 1.10
C CYS A 108 18.62 9.89 1.41
N ALA A 109 18.80 10.85 0.50
CA ALA A 109 19.76 11.94 0.71
C ALA A 109 19.39 12.78 1.93
N ASN A 110 18.10 13.07 2.09
CA ASN A 110 17.64 13.88 3.22
C ASN A 110 17.85 13.14 4.56
N LEU A 111 17.77 11.82 4.57
CA LEU A 111 18.06 11.07 5.79
C LEU A 111 19.53 11.20 6.20
N ILE A 112 20.44 11.25 5.21
CA ILE A 112 21.87 11.33 5.47
C ILE A 112 22.25 12.72 6.01
N TYR A 113 21.62 13.77 5.49
CA TYR A 113 21.98 15.13 5.80
C TYR A 113 21.03 15.86 6.74
N SER A 114 20.06 15.18 7.28
CA SER A 114 19.09 15.81 8.20
C SER A 114 19.56 15.80 9.65
#